data_49061cb0e7ea736da70eb128699c924a
#
_entry.id   49061cb0e7ea736da70eb128699c924a
#
_cell.length_a   1.000
_cell.length_b   1.000
_cell.length_c   1.000
_cell.angle_alpha   90.00
_cell.angle_beta   90.00
_cell.angle_gamma   90.00
#
_symmetry.space_group_name_H-M   'P 1'
#
loop_
_entity.id
_entity.type
_entity.pdbx_description
1 polymer ?
#
loop_
_entity_poly.entity_id
_entity_poly.type
_entity_poly.pdbx_seq_one_letter_code
_entity_poly.pdbx_strand_id
1 'polypeptide(L)'
;VKDLSKVYKLYNKPSDRLKETLGFHVDAREHYALKHVNFEIRKGETVGIIGTNGSGKSTILKIITGVLNPTGGEVNVDGRISALLELGAGFNMEYTGIENVYLNGTMLGFTKEEIDERLDNILEFADIGDFVNQPVKSYSSGMFVRLAFALAINVEPEILIVDETTTALSQKGRDILYDIMAK
;
A
#
# COMPACT_ATOMS: atom_id res chain seq x y z
N VAL A 1 -3.25 17.32 -1.66
CA VAL A 1 -4.61 16.81 -1.92
C VAL A 1 -5.54 18.01 -1.96
N LYS A 2 -6.28 18.16 -3.08
CA LYS A 2 -7.19 19.28 -3.27
C LYS A 2 -8.55 18.78 -3.73
N ASP A 3 -9.58 19.19 -3.00
CA ASP A 3 -11.00 18.93 -3.29
C ASP A 3 -11.33 17.45 -3.58
N LEU A 4 -10.61 16.55 -2.89
CA LEU A 4 -10.68 15.12 -3.14
C LEU A 4 -12.05 14.55 -2.79
N SER A 5 -12.67 13.90 -3.75
CA SER A 5 -13.96 13.22 -3.58
C SER A 5 -13.94 11.82 -4.17
N LYS A 6 -14.57 10.87 -3.47
CA LYS A 6 -14.78 9.51 -3.96
C LYS A 6 -16.21 9.08 -3.72
N VAL A 7 -16.90 8.79 -4.82
CA VAL A 7 -18.29 8.34 -4.83
C VAL A 7 -18.35 6.90 -5.36
N TYR A 8 -19.06 6.04 -4.66
CA TYR A 8 -19.40 4.71 -5.13
C TYR A 8 -20.88 4.68 -5.51
N LYS A 9 -21.17 4.16 -6.70
CA LYS A 9 -22.54 3.88 -7.13
C LYS A 9 -22.96 2.49 -6.65
N LEU A 10 -23.99 2.44 -5.83
CA LEU A 10 -24.58 1.21 -5.31
C LEU A 10 -25.79 0.86 -6.17
N TYR A 11 -25.66 -0.20 -6.96
CA TYR A 11 -26.73 -0.70 -7.83
C TYR A 11 -27.58 -1.73 -7.09
N ASN A 12 -28.89 -1.69 -7.32
CA ASN A 12 -29.83 -2.65 -6.73
C ASN A 12 -29.69 -4.05 -7.35
N LYS A 13 -29.27 -4.13 -8.62
CA LYS A 13 -29.08 -5.39 -9.34
C LYS A 13 -27.75 -5.36 -10.11
N PRO A 14 -27.03 -6.49 -10.22
CA PRO A 14 -25.80 -6.56 -11.02
C PRO A 14 -25.96 -6.13 -12.48
N SER A 15 -27.15 -6.41 -13.07
CA SER A 15 -27.50 -6.00 -14.44
C SER A 15 -27.62 -4.48 -14.63
N ASP A 16 -27.83 -3.72 -13.56
CA ASP A 16 -28.05 -2.28 -13.64
C ASP A 16 -26.74 -1.54 -14.00
N ARG A 17 -25.60 -2.05 -13.55
CA ARG A 17 -24.29 -1.55 -13.96
C ARG A 17 -24.06 -1.70 -15.46
N LEU A 18 -24.47 -2.84 -16.04
CA LEU A 18 -24.35 -3.09 -17.47
C LEU A 18 -25.27 -2.16 -18.27
N LYS A 19 -26.51 -1.96 -17.80
CA LYS A 19 -27.47 -1.05 -18.43
C LYS A 19 -26.97 0.38 -18.47
N GLU A 20 -26.39 0.89 -17.36
CA GLU A 20 -25.80 2.22 -17.31
C GLU A 20 -24.66 2.36 -18.31
N THR A 21 -23.79 1.35 -18.42
CA THR A 21 -22.68 1.32 -19.40
C THR A 21 -23.19 1.37 -20.85
N LEU A 22 -24.40 0.82 -21.11
CA LEU A 22 -25.07 0.86 -22.40
C LEU A 22 -25.88 2.15 -22.63
N GLY A 23 -25.81 3.13 -21.70
CA GLY A 23 -26.48 4.42 -21.81
C GLY A 23 -27.92 4.46 -21.30
N PHE A 24 -28.41 3.40 -20.67
CA PHE A 24 -29.72 3.43 -20.03
C PHE A 24 -29.70 4.13 -18.69
N HIS A 25 -30.72 4.93 -18.42
CA HIS A 25 -30.88 5.55 -17.11
C HIS A 25 -31.18 4.48 -16.04
N VAL A 26 -30.34 4.43 -14.99
CA VAL A 26 -30.46 3.48 -13.87
C VAL A 26 -30.43 4.26 -12.57
N ASP A 27 -31.37 3.95 -11.69
CA ASP A 27 -31.43 4.55 -10.37
C ASP A 27 -30.40 3.85 -9.45
N ALA A 28 -29.24 4.49 -9.28
CA ALA A 28 -28.15 4.03 -8.40
C ALA A 28 -28.03 4.96 -7.22
N ARG A 29 -27.89 4.40 -6.02
CA ARG A 29 -27.64 5.18 -4.81
C ARG A 29 -26.17 5.59 -4.75
N GLU A 30 -25.90 6.87 -4.61
CA GLU A 30 -24.53 7.38 -4.41
C GLU A 30 -24.13 7.27 -2.95
N HIS A 31 -22.95 6.71 -2.72
CA HIS A 31 -22.29 6.65 -1.42
C HIS A 31 -20.97 7.42 -1.49
N TYR A 32 -20.87 8.49 -0.75
CA TYR A 32 -19.67 9.32 -0.64
C TYR A 32 -18.73 8.71 0.39
N ALA A 33 -17.67 8.06 -0.05
CA ALA A 33 -16.59 7.60 0.82
C ALA A 33 -15.67 8.75 1.24
N LEU A 34 -15.46 9.72 0.33
CA LEU A 34 -14.74 10.97 0.58
C LEU A 34 -15.50 12.12 -0.06
N LYS A 35 -15.56 13.28 0.60
CA LYS A 35 -16.26 14.45 0.12
C LYS A 35 -15.46 15.71 0.39
N HIS A 36 -14.96 16.34 -0.70
CA HIS A 36 -14.25 17.62 -0.66
C HIS A 36 -13.10 17.70 0.35
N VAL A 37 -12.29 16.62 0.42
CA VAL A 37 -11.17 16.51 1.38
C VAL A 37 -9.98 17.33 0.87
N ASN A 38 -9.42 18.16 1.74
CA ASN A 38 -8.27 18.99 1.44
C ASN A 38 -7.23 18.84 2.55
N PHE A 39 -5.98 18.58 2.20
CA PHE A 39 -4.84 18.63 3.12
C PHE A 39 -3.52 18.70 2.35
N GLU A 40 -2.50 19.13 3.05
CA GLU A 40 -1.11 19.13 2.60
C GLU A 40 -0.25 18.52 3.70
N ILE A 41 0.70 17.67 3.33
CA ILE A 41 1.70 17.07 4.22
C ILE A 41 3.06 17.47 3.67
N ARG A 42 3.91 17.99 4.51
CA ARG A 42 5.26 18.43 4.14
C ARG A 42 6.28 17.35 4.44
N LYS A 43 7.41 17.43 3.77
CA LYS A 43 8.54 16.51 4.04
C LYS A 43 8.96 16.59 5.51
N GLY A 44 9.12 15.43 6.13
CA GLY A 44 9.47 15.28 7.54
C GLY A 44 8.28 15.34 8.51
N GLU A 45 7.04 15.48 8.01
CA GLU A 45 5.86 15.42 8.87
C GLU A 45 5.34 13.99 9.03
N THR A 46 4.98 13.63 10.26
CA THR A 46 4.23 12.41 10.57
C THR A 46 2.77 12.76 10.82
N VAL A 47 1.86 12.17 10.05
CA VAL A 47 0.43 12.48 10.10
C VAL A 47 -0.38 11.22 10.40
N GLY A 48 -1.24 11.28 11.42
CA GLY A 48 -2.20 10.23 11.76
C GLY A 48 -3.60 10.51 11.20
N ILE A 49 -4.18 9.53 10.49
CA ILE A 49 -5.57 9.60 10.03
C ILE A 49 -6.46 8.82 11.00
N ILE A 50 -7.31 9.51 11.74
CA ILE A 50 -8.17 8.93 12.77
C ILE A 50 -9.63 8.99 12.33
N GLY A 51 -10.39 7.95 12.64
CA GLY A 51 -11.81 7.87 12.32
C GLY A 51 -12.40 6.49 12.58
N THR A 52 -13.72 6.39 12.62
CA THR A 52 -14.45 5.12 12.77
C THR A 52 -14.30 4.23 11.54
N ASN A 53 -14.66 2.95 11.67
CA ASN A 53 -14.71 2.03 10.53
C ASN A 53 -15.70 2.55 9.48
N GLY A 54 -15.29 2.54 8.21
CA GLY A 54 -16.10 3.09 7.11
C GLY A 54 -15.99 4.61 6.90
N SER A 55 -15.16 5.34 7.69
CA SER A 55 -14.98 6.79 7.51
C SER A 55 -14.14 7.20 6.31
N GLY A 56 -13.66 6.26 5.50
CA GLY A 56 -12.89 6.54 4.29
C GLY A 56 -11.37 6.50 4.45
N LYS A 57 -10.82 6.14 5.62
CA LYS A 57 -9.36 6.06 5.88
C LYS A 57 -8.62 5.26 4.82
N SER A 58 -8.99 3.99 4.62
CA SER A 58 -8.34 3.14 3.61
C SER A 58 -8.63 3.61 2.17
N THR A 59 -9.75 4.29 1.95
CA THR A 59 -10.07 4.87 0.63
C THR A 59 -9.11 5.98 0.27
N ILE A 60 -8.83 6.91 1.20
CA ILE A 60 -7.91 8.02 0.96
C ILE A 60 -6.48 7.51 0.77
N LEU A 61 -6.04 6.53 1.58
CA LEU A 61 -4.73 5.92 1.44
C LEU A 61 -4.57 5.23 0.07
N LYS A 62 -5.57 4.46 -0.38
CA LYS A 62 -5.56 3.82 -1.71
C LYS A 62 -5.56 4.83 -2.86
N ILE A 63 -6.12 6.02 -2.68
CA ILE A 63 -6.05 7.08 -3.69
C ILE A 63 -4.66 7.72 -3.71
N ILE A 64 -4.07 8.01 -2.56
CA ILE A 64 -2.72 8.58 -2.46
C ILE A 64 -1.68 7.64 -3.07
N THR A 65 -1.82 6.33 -2.87
CA THR A 65 -0.93 5.31 -3.44
C THR A 65 -1.17 5.01 -4.92
N GLY A 66 -2.18 5.63 -5.55
CA GLY A 66 -2.52 5.39 -6.94
C GLY A 66 -3.26 4.07 -7.23
N VAL A 67 -3.57 3.27 -6.22
CA VAL A 67 -4.35 2.01 -6.36
C VAL A 67 -5.80 2.30 -6.74
N LEU A 68 -6.32 3.46 -6.33
CA LEU A 68 -7.71 3.84 -6.57
C LEU A 68 -7.79 5.25 -7.15
N ASN A 69 -8.51 5.41 -8.28
CA ASN A 69 -8.75 6.72 -8.85
C ASN A 69 -9.82 7.50 -8.07
N PRO A 70 -9.65 8.80 -7.83
CA PRO A 70 -10.69 9.65 -7.27
C PRO A 70 -11.84 9.84 -8.26
N THR A 71 -13.01 10.24 -7.76
CA THR A 71 -14.16 10.66 -8.60
C THR A 71 -14.09 12.15 -8.93
N GLY A 72 -13.47 12.94 -8.07
CA GLY A 72 -13.23 14.36 -8.25
C GLY A 72 -12.07 14.86 -7.41
N GLY A 73 -11.55 16.03 -7.75
CA GLY A 73 -10.36 16.60 -7.12
C GLY A 73 -9.05 16.04 -7.66
N GLU A 74 -7.95 16.44 -7.06
CA GLU A 74 -6.61 16.03 -7.47
C GLU A 74 -5.73 15.62 -6.28
N VAL A 75 -4.85 14.66 -6.52
CA VAL A 75 -3.80 14.24 -5.60
C VAL A 75 -2.47 14.44 -6.31
N ASN A 76 -1.61 15.23 -5.72
CA ASN A 76 -0.23 15.40 -6.16
C ASN A 76 0.69 14.83 -5.08
N VAL A 77 1.57 13.90 -5.47
CA VAL A 77 2.55 13.28 -4.57
C VAL A 77 3.92 13.51 -5.18
N ASP A 78 4.81 14.09 -4.39
CA ASP A 78 6.18 14.34 -4.76
C ASP A 78 7.09 13.42 -3.93
N GLY A 79 7.56 12.35 -4.57
CA GLY A 79 8.40 11.33 -3.95
C GLY A 79 7.90 9.89 -4.13
N ARG A 80 8.78 8.94 -3.82
CA ARG A 80 8.50 7.50 -3.89
C ARG A 80 7.73 7.05 -2.66
N ILE A 81 6.59 6.40 -2.88
CA ILE A 81 5.73 5.87 -1.80
C ILE A 81 6.03 4.39 -1.58
N SER A 82 6.25 4.00 -0.33
CA SER A 82 6.08 2.62 0.13
C SER A 82 4.85 2.54 1.03
N ALA A 83 3.94 1.63 0.72
CA ALA A 83 2.71 1.48 1.45
C ALA A 83 2.61 0.09 2.11
N LEU A 84 2.47 0.06 3.43
CA LEU A 84 2.22 -1.15 4.20
C LEU A 84 0.73 -1.53 4.22
N LEU A 85 -0.07 -0.97 3.28
CA LEU A 85 -1.51 -1.21 3.18
C LEU A 85 -1.85 -2.67 2.87
N GLU A 86 -1.04 -3.28 2.02
CA GLU A 86 -1.19 -4.65 1.56
C GLU A 86 0.21 -5.26 1.47
N LEU A 87 0.79 -5.65 2.62
CA LEU A 87 2.12 -6.27 2.69
C LEU A 87 2.21 -7.46 1.74
N GLY A 88 3.18 -7.40 0.81
CA GLY A 88 3.36 -8.41 -0.21
C GLY A 88 2.40 -8.32 -1.40
N ALA A 89 1.61 -7.25 -1.52
CA ALA A 89 0.89 -6.96 -2.75
C ALA A 89 1.91 -6.84 -3.90
N GLY A 90 1.69 -7.61 -4.95
CA GLY A 90 2.65 -7.70 -6.06
C GLY A 90 3.67 -8.83 -5.95
N PHE A 91 3.73 -9.59 -4.84
CA PHE A 91 4.55 -10.79 -4.78
C PHE A 91 4.01 -11.86 -5.73
N ASN A 92 4.91 -12.41 -6.53
CA ASN A 92 4.62 -13.60 -7.33
C ASN A 92 4.92 -14.84 -6.51
N MET A 93 3.91 -15.65 -6.24
CA MET A 93 4.02 -16.84 -5.40
C MET A 93 4.96 -17.91 -5.97
N GLU A 94 5.16 -17.93 -7.30
CA GLU A 94 6.06 -18.89 -7.97
C GLU A 94 7.53 -18.43 -7.96
N TYR A 95 7.79 -17.16 -7.67
CA TYR A 95 9.13 -16.60 -7.59
C TYR A 95 9.73 -16.82 -6.21
N THR A 96 11.05 -16.90 -6.16
CA THR A 96 11.82 -16.91 -4.91
C THR A 96 11.68 -15.60 -4.14
N GLY A 97 12.10 -15.58 -2.88
CA GLY A 97 12.14 -14.36 -2.08
C GLY A 97 13.00 -13.29 -2.73
N ILE A 98 14.18 -13.64 -3.22
CA ILE A 98 15.10 -12.71 -3.90
C ILE A 98 14.46 -12.14 -5.17
N GLU A 99 13.87 -12.98 -6.01
CA GLU A 99 13.20 -12.53 -7.24
C GLU A 99 12.04 -11.57 -6.92
N ASN A 100 11.29 -11.82 -5.83
CA ASN A 100 10.25 -10.92 -5.38
C ASN A 100 10.80 -9.59 -4.84
N VAL A 101 11.97 -9.58 -4.20
CA VAL A 101 12.63 -8.33 -3.79
C VAL A 101 12.92 -7.46 -5.01
N TYR A 102 13.50 -8.03 -6.06
CA TYR A 102 13.77 -7.29 -7.29
C TYR A 102 12.49 -6.85 -8.01
N LEU A 103 11.52 -7.75 -8.14
CA LEU A 103 10.25 -7.46 -8.80
C LEU A 103 9.55 -6.26 -8.12
N ASN A 104 9.38 -6.33 -6.81
CA ASN A 104 8.67 -5.28 -6.08
C ASN A 104 9.50 -4.00 -5.93
N GLY A 105 10.83 -4.10 -5.73
CA GLY A 105 11.70 -2.94 -5.72
C GLY A 105 11.60 -2.16 -7.03
N THR A 106 11.61 -2.87 -8.17
CA THR A 106 11.42 -2.24 -9.50
C THR A 106 10.03 -1.61 -9.64
N MET A 107 8.97 -2.27 -9.15
CA MET A 107 7.62 -1.70 -9.15
C MET A 107 7.51 -0.42 -8.30
N LEU A 108 8.31 -0.30 -7.24
CA LEU A 108 8.43 0.91 -6.42
C LEU A 108 9.32 1.99 -7.06
N GLY A 109 9.89 1.72 -8.26
CA GLY A 109 10.69 2.67 -9.04
C GLY A 109 12.18 2.67 -8.70
N PHE A 110 12.69 1.63 -8.02
CA PHE A 110 14.12 1.46 -7.76
C PHE A 110 14.82 0.78 -8.92
N THR A 111 16.06 1.19 -9.20
CA THR A 111 16.92 0.51 -10.16
C THR A 111 17.46 -0.79 -9.56
N LYS A 112 17.99 -1.66 -10.42
CA LYS A 112 18.61 -2.90 -9.96
C LYS A 112 19.79 -2.62 -9.02
N GLU A 113 20.60 -1.63 -9.35
CA GLU A 113 21.77 -1.21 -8.56
C GLU A 113 21.35 -0.71 -7.16
N GLU A 114 20.29 0.10 -7.08
CA GLU A 114 19.73 0.57 -5.81
C GLU A 114 19.20 -0.60 -4.94
N ILE A 115 18.66 -1.64 -5.57
CA ILE A 115 18.19 -2.84 -4.86
C ILE A 115 19.39 -3.68 -4.43
N ASP A 116 20.42 -3.87 -5.27
CA ASP A 116 21.64 -4.63 -4.97
C ASP A 116 22.34 -4.06 -3.73
N GLU A 117 22.42 -2.73 -3.60
CA GLU A 117 23.03 -2.05 -2.43
C GLU A 117 22.28 -2.33 -1.11
N ARG A 118 20.98 -2.65 -1.18
CA ARG A 118 20.10 -2.84 -0.02
C ARG A 118 19.76 -4.30 0.25
N LEU A 119 20.09 -5.18 -0.68
CA LEU A 119 19.65 -6.57 -0.66
C LEU A 119 20.05 -7.28 0.64
N ASP A 120 21.31 -7.17 1.03
CA ASP A 120 21.82 -7.81 2.24
C ASP A 120 21.07 -7.34 3.49
N ASN A 121 20.80 -6.05 3.61
CA ASN A 121 20.02 -5.48 4.72
C ASN A 121 18.57 -5.98 4.71
N ILE A 122 17.94 -6.08 3.53
CA ILE A 122 16.58 -6.62 3.39
C ILE A 122 16.54 -8.08 3.85
N LEU A 123 17.50 -8.90 3.42
CA LEU A 123 17.57 -10.32 3.76
C LEU A 123 17.87 -10.56 5.23
N GLU A 124 18.83 -9.82 5.80
CA GLU A 124 19.15 -9.85 7.23
C GLU A 124 17.93 -9.47 8.07
N PHE A 125 17.24 -8.41 7.67
CA PHE A 125 16.04 -7.96 8.38
C PHE A 125 14.90 -8.98 8.31
N ALA A 126 14.68 -9.58 7.12
CA ALA A 126 13.65 -10.59 6.92
C ALA A 126 13.88 -11.83 7.78
N ASP A 127 15.14 -12.17 8.04
CA ASP A 127 15.57 -13.30 8.91
C ASP A 127 14.82 -14.60 8.58
N ILE A 128 14.81 -14.98 7.29
CA ILE A 128 14.15 -16.19 6.79
C ILE A 128 15.16 -17.25 6.30
N GLY A 129 16.46 -16.98 6.46
CA GLY A 129 17.54 -17.90 6.11
C GLY A 129 17.48 -18.36 4.65
N ASP A 130 17.82 -19.60 4.40
CA ASP A 130 17.89 -20.19 3.06
C ASP A 130 16.55 -20.23 2.31
N PHE A 131 15.42 -20.03 3.02
CA PHE A 131 14.11 -19.95 2.38
C PHE A 131 14.03 -18.81 1.36
N VAL A 132 14.88 -17.80 1.47
CA VAL A 132 14.94 -16.70 0.49
C VAL A 132 15.15 -17.21 -0.94
N ASN A 133 15.80 -18.37 -1.12
CA ASN A 133 16.04 -19.03 -2.41
C ASN A 133 14.90 -19.97 -2.84
N GLN A 134 13.84 -20.10 -2.03
CA GLN A 134 12.68 -20.95 -2.33
C GLN A 134 11.51 -20.10 -2.82
N PRO A 135 10.59 -20.68 -3.64
CA PRO A 135 9.38 -20.00 -4.06
C PRO A 135 8.54 -19.55 -2.87
N VAL A 136 8.02 -18.33 -2.93
CA VAL A 136 7.25 -17.69 -1.84
C VAL A 136 6.01 -18.50 -1.45
N LYS A 137 5.43 -19.30 -2.37
CA LYS A 137 4.33 -20.23 -2.05
C LYS A 137 4.67 -21.25 -0.95
N SER A 138 5.96 -21.51 -0.70
CA SER A 138 6.41 -22.42 0.35
C SER A 138 6.59 -21.75 1.72
N TYR A 139 6.41 -20.42 1.77
CA TYR A 139 6.62 -19.65 3.00
C TYR A 139 5.47 -19.83 3.99
N SER A 140 5.80 -19.78 5.27
CA SER A 140 4.79 -19.53 6.29
C SER A 140 4.28 -18.09 6.17
N SER A 141 3.09 -17.83 6.72
CA SER A 141 2.55 -16.46 6.75
C SER A 141 3.51 -15.47 7.42
N GLY A 142 4.21 -15.90 8.47
CA GLY A 142 5.19 -15.06 9.16
C GLY A 142 6.41 -14.75 8.30
N MET A 143 6.94 -15.70 7.53
CA MET A 143 8.06 -15.47 6.60
C MET A 143 7.65 -14.52 5.49
N PHE A 144 6.47 -14.71 4.93
CA PHE A 144 5.91 -13.83 3.91
C PHE A 144 5.82 -12.37 4.39
N VAL A 145 5.20 -12.15 5.56
CA VAL A 145 5.07 -10.82 6.16
C VAL A 145 6.43 -10.20 6.47
N ARG A 146 7.38 -10.97 7.02
CA ARG A 146 8.73 -10.49 7.34
C ARG A 146 9.47 -10.01 6.10
N LEU A 147 9.46 -10.79 5.00
CA LEU A 147 10.12 -10.38 3.76
C LEU A 147 9.46 -9.14 3.14
N ALA A 148 8.13 -9.11 3.09
CA ALA A 148 7.39 -7.97 2.54
C ALA A 148 7.63 -6.68 3.35
N PHE A 149 7.68 -6.79 4.68
CA PHE A 149 7.97 -5.67 5.57
C PHE A 149 9.45 -5.23 5.45
N ALA A 150 10.39 -6.20 5.41
CA ALA A 150 11.80 -5.91 5.22
C ALA A 150 12.04 -5.10 3.95
N LEU A 151 11.43 -5.49 2.84
CA LEU A 151 11.50 -4.74 1.60
C LEU A 151 10.92 -3.33 1.76
N ALA A 152 9.72 -3.21 2.29
CA ALA A 152 9.01 -1.93 2.37
C ALA A 152 9.75 -0.85 3.17
N ILE A 153 10.54 -1.23 4.19
CA ILE A 153 11.27 -0.28 5.03
C ILE A 153 12.71 -0.05 4.58
N ASN A 154 13.37 -1.08 4.00
CA ASN A 154 14.80 -0.98 3.62
C ASN A 154 15.02 -0.34 2.25
N VAL A 155 13.98 -0.15 1.45
CA VAL A 155 14.08 0.63 0.20
C VAL A 155 14.13 2.15 0.45
N GLU A 156 14.04 2.59 1.71
CA GLU A 156 14.10 4.01 2.12
C GLU A 156 13.16 4.89 1.30
N PRO A 157 11.86 4.65 1.39
CA PRO A 157 10.88 5.46 0.67
C PRO A 157 10.86 6.89 1.23
N GLU A 158 10.59 7.86 0.36
CA GLU A 158 10.41 9.26 0.78
C GLU A 158 9.09 9.46 1.54
N ILE A 159 8.11 8.58 1.27
CA ILE A 159 6.80 8.58 1.92
C ILE A 159 6.47 7.16 2.35
N LEU A 160 6.31 6.94 3.66
CA LEU A 160 5.86 5.66 4.21
C LEU A 160 4.40 5.76 4.63
N ILE A 161 3.56 4.88 4.09
CA ILE A 161 2.14 4.79 4.45
C ILE A 161 1.90 3.51 5.23
N VAL A 162 1.35 3.66 6.45
CA VAL A 162 1.07 2.56 7.37
C VAL A 162 -0.43 2.49 7.64
N ASP A 163 -1.06 1.32 7.48
CA ASP A 163 -2.46 1.07 7.86
C ASP A 163 -2.52 0.09 9.04
N GLU A 164 -3.70 -0.20 9.53
CA GLU A 164 -3.97 -1.09 10.69
C GLU A 164 -3.38 -2.52 10.56
N THR A 165 -2.93 -2.92 9.38
CA THR A 165 -2.27 -4.20 9.10
C THR A 165 -0.96 -4.44 9.89
N THR A 166 -0.46 -3.43 10.60
CA THR A 166 0.71 -3.55 11.50
C THR A 166 0.51 -4.53 12.64
N THR A 167 -0.72 -4.94 12.94
CA THR A 167 -1.01 -6.00 13.91
C THR A 167 -0.42 -7.36 13.52
N ALA A 168 -0.16 -7.60 12.24
CA ALA A 168 0.50 -8.81 11.74
C ALA A 168 2.03 -8.79 11.91
N LEU A 169 2.61 -7.65 12.26
CA LEU A 169 4.05 -7.52 12.50
C LEU A 169 4.46 -8.16 13.82
N SER A 170 5.67 -8.74 13.84
CA SER A 170 6.32 -9.15 15.08
C SER A 170 6.59 -7.94 16.00
N GLN A 171 6.87 -8.19 17.30
CA GLN A 171 7.23 -7.10 18.22
C GLN A 171 8.41 -6.28 17.66
N LYS A 172 9.48 -6.97 17.22
CA LYS A 172 10.66 -6.32 16.60
C LYS A 172 10.27 -5.44 15.40
N GLY A 173 9.35 -5.91 14.55
CA GLY A 173 8.87 -5.12 13.40
C GLY A 173 8.10 -3.87 13.83
N ARG A 174 7.29 -3.95 14.88
CA ARG A 174 6.60 -2.79 15.43
C ARG A 174 7.55 -1.78 16.07
N ASP A 175 8.55 -2.26 16.83
CA ASP A 175 9.54 -1.39 17.47
C ASP A 175 10.31 -0.58 16.44
N ILE A 176 10.73 -1.20 15.33
CA ILE A 176 11.42 -0.51 14.23
C ILE A 176 10.50 0.49 13.53
N LEU A 177 9.22 0.12 13.31
CA LEU A 177 8.26 1.06 12.74
C LEU A 177 8.10 2.30 13.63
N TYR A 178 8.03 2.11 14.96
CA TYR A 178 7.97 3.23 15.89
C TYR A 178 9.24 4.09 15.87
N ASP A 179 10.42 3.47 15.74
CA ASP A 179 11.68 4.20 15.61
C ASP A 179 11.76 5.03 14.32
N ILE A 180 11.20 4.50 13.21
CA ILE A 180 11.11 5.26 11.95
C ILE A 180 10.15 6.44 12.08
N MET A 181 9.01 6.24 12.76
CA MET A 181 8.01 7.30 12.95
C MET A 181 8.45 8.39 13.95
N ALA A 182 9.45 8.10 14.79
CA ALA A 182 9.98 9.04 15.80
C ALA A 182 11.10 9.94 15.28
N LYS A 183 11.62 9.68 14.09
CA LYS A 183 12.66 10.49 13.41
C LYS A 183 12.05 11.53 12.50
#